data_bde35cde18ba6f7e9746887c84ca8dae
#
_entry.id   bde35cde18ba6f7e9746887c84ca8dae
#
_cell.length_a   1.000
_cell.length_b   1.000
_cell.length_c   1.000
_cell.angle_alpha   90.00
_cell.angle_beta   90.00
_cell.angle_gamma   90.00
#
_symmetry.space_group_name_H-M   'P 1'
#
loop_
_entity.id
_entity.type
_entity.pdbx_description
1 polymer ?
#
loop_
_entity_poly.entity_id
_entity_poly.type
_entity_poly.pdbx_seq_one_letter_code
_entity_poly.pdbx_strand_id
1 'polypeptide(L)'
;MLVAMPGMGDTRFARAVIYLCAHSEDGAMGIIVNQPAAKVSFPELLVQLEVIAPEESIRLPKRAEAVRVLKGGPVETGRGFVLHSADYFIDNSTLPIDDGVSLTATVDILRAIAKGAGPDRAILALGYAGWAAGQLEAEIQHNGWLNCPADPALVFDTPIELKYEKAMRRIGIDPGYLSAAAGHA
;
A
#
# COMPACT_ATOMS: atom_id res chain seq x y z
N MET A 1 1.13 -6.83 -8.72
CA MET A 1 0.78 -5.43 -8.40
C MET A 1 -0.04 -4.86 -9.55
N LEU A 2 -0.87 -3.86 -9.29
CA LEU A 2 -1.67 -3.15 -10.29
C LEU A 2 -1.19 -1.70 -10.39
N VAL A 3 -1.19 -1.17 -11.60
CA VAL A 3 -0.85 0.22 -11.89
C VAL A 3 -2.02 0.85 -12.63
N ALA A 4 -2.56 1.95 -12.11
CA ALA A 4 -3.67 2.63 -12.74
C ALA A 4 -3.28 3.18 -14.11
N MET A 5 -4.10 2.97 -15.12
CA MET A 5 -3.92 3.62 -16.41
C MET A 5 -4.01 5.14 -16.29
N PRO A 6 -3.24 5.92 -17.05
CA PRO A 6 -3.25 7.40 -16.98
C PRO A 6 -4.62 8.03 -17.19
N GLY A 7 -5.50 7.38 -17.95
CA GLY A 7 -6.88 7.81 -18.23
C GLY A 7 -7.92 7.25 -17.28
N MET A 8 -7.54 6.69 -16.12
CA MET A 8 -8.49 6.16 -15.15
C MET A 8 -9.51 7.21 -14.73
N GLY A 9 -10.81 6.93 -14.95
CA GLY A 9 -11.89 7.86 -14.68
C GLY A 9 -12.19 8.07 -13.18
N ASP A 10 -11.84 7.09 -12.32
CA ASP A 10 -11.99 7.21 -10.88
C ASP A 10 -10.79 7.94 -10.26
N THR A 11 -11.02 9.19 -9.86
CA THR A 11 -9.98 10.06 -9.29
C THR A 11 -9.36 9.52 -7.99
N ARG A 12 -10.06 8.64 -7.26
CA ARG A 12 -9.53 7.98 -6.06
C ARG A 12 -8.31 7.11 -6.37
N PHE A 13 -8.26 6.58 -7.57
CA PHE A 13 -7.18 5.71 -8.05
C PHE A 13 -6.27 6.38 -9.08
N ALA A 14 -6.38 7.70 -9.26
CA ALA A 14 -5.52 8.41 -10.19
C ALA A 14 -4.04 8.16 -9.87
N ARG A 15 -3.29 7.63 -10.85
CA ARG A 15 -1.86 7.25 -10.72
C ARG A 15 -1.58 6.29 -9.54
N ALA A 16 -2.56 5.48 -9.12
CA ALA A 16 -2.37 4.53 -8.03
C ALA A 16 -1.46 3.38 -8.45
N VAL A 17 -0.63 2.95 -7.50
CA VAL A 17 0.09 1.67 -7.51
C VAL A 17 -0.48 0.86 -6.37
N ILE A 18 -1.03 -0.31 -6.69
CA ILE A 18 -1.71 -1.17 -5.70
C ILE A 18 -0.94 -2.48 -5.55
N TYR A 19 -0.60 -2.81 -4.33
CA TYR A 19 -0.12 -4.13 -3.97
C TYR A 19 -1.32 -5.05 -3.75
N LEU A 20 -1.49 -6.06 -4.62
CA LEU A 20 -2.61 -7.01 -4.53
C LEU A 20 -2.31 -8.01 -3.41
N CYS A 21 -3.15 -8.01 -2.38
CA CYS A 21 -2.96 -8.81 -1.17
C CYS A 21 -3.73 -10.13 -1.22
N ALA A 22 -4.88 -10.14 -1.88
CA ALA A 22 -5.70 -11.32 -2.08
C ALA A 22 -6.45 -11.24 -3.42
N HIS A 23 -6.59 -12.39 -4.09
CA HIS A 23 -7.35 -12.52 -5.33
C HIS A 23 -7.88 -13.94 -5.45
N SER A 24 -9.19 -14.07 -5.63
CA SER A 24 -9.89 -15.32 -5.80
C SER A 24 -11.12 -15.13 -6.70
N GLU A 25 -11.89 -16.19 -6.91
CA GLU A 25 -13.19 -16.12 -7.62
C GLU A 25 -14.22 -15.24 -6.87
N ASP A 26 -14.06 -15.06 -5.57
CA ASP A 26 -14.96 -14.24 -4.74
C ASP A 26 -14.63 -12.74 -4.81
N GLY A 27 -13.48 -12.36 -5.36
CA GLY A 27 -13.05 -10.98 -5.52
C GLY A 27 -11.57 -10.75 -5.24
N ALA A 28 -11.21 -9.48 -5.06
CA ALA A 28 -9.83 -9.08 -4.82
C ALA A 28 -9.72 -7.97 -3.76
N MET A 29 -8.58 -7.94 -3.10
CA MET A 29 -8.20 -6.90 -2.13
C MET A 29 -6.76 -6.45 -2.39
N GLY A 30 -6.55 -5.14 -2.35
CA GLY A 30 -5.21 -4.58 -2.49
C GLY A 30 -5.01 -3.31 -1.68
N ILE A 31 -3.76 -2.92 -1.51
CA ILE A 31 -3.34 -1.72 -0.77
C ILE A 31 -2.68 -0.73 -1.73
N ILE A 32 -3.17 0.50 -1.78
CA ILE A 32 -2.50 1.59 -2.50
C ILE A 32 -1.20 1.93 -1.75
N VAL A 33 -0.07 1.86 -2.43
CA VAL A 33 1.25 2.02 -1.81
C VAL A 33 1.94 3.35 -2.14
N ASN A 34 1.27 4.25 -2.86
CA ASN A 34 1.85 5.52 -3.30
C ASN A 34 0.96 6.75 -3.05
N GLN A 35 -0.03 6.66 -2.16
CA GLN A 35 -0.83 7.82 -1.77
C GLN A 35 -0.60 8.14 -0.29
N PRO A 36 0.06 9.26 0.07
CA PRO A 36 0.30 9.60 1.46
C PRO A 36 -1.00 10.03 2.17
N ALA A 37 -1.12 9.68 3.45
CA ALA A 37 -2.17 10.19 4.33
C ALA A 37 -1.73 11.58 4.84
N ALA A 38 -2.26 12.65 4.25
CA ALA A 38 -1.71 14.00 4.32
C ALA A 38 -1.71 14.69 5.71
N LYS A 39 -2.27 14.08 6.76
CA LYS A 39 -2.43 14.73 8.07
C LYS A 39 -2.12 13.85 9.27
N VAL A 40 -1.58 12.66 9.07
CA VAL A 40 -1.35 11.69 10.14
C VAL A 40 0.04 11.12 10.00
N SER A 41 0.87 11.33 10.99
CA SER A 41 2.17 10.63 11.13
C SER A 41 1.99 9.33 11.91
N PHE A 42 2.93 8.40 11.74
CA PHE A 42 2.90 7.14 12.47
C PHE A 42 2.96 7.33 14.00
N PRO A 43 3.85 8.18 14.56
CA PRO A 43 3.86 8.46 16.00
C PRO A 43 2.53 9.03 16.52
N GLU A 44 1.91 9.97 15.82
CA GLU A 44 0.61 10.52 16.19
C GLU A 44 -0.48 9.44 16.21
N LEU A 45 -0.47 8.54 15.23
CA LEU A 45 -1.42 7.44 15.18
C LEU A 45 -1.24 6.45 16.33
N LEU A 46 0.00 6.15 16.72
CA LEU A 46 0.28 5.30 17.88
C LEU A 46 -0.29 5.88 19.17
N VAL A 47 -0.19 7.20 19.35
CA VAL A 47 -0.78 7.90 20.49
C VAL A 47 -2.30 7.88 20.43
N GLN A 48 -2.89 8.17 19.27
CA GLN A 48 -4.35 8.13 19.08
C GLN A 48 -4.96 6.75 19.33
N LEU A 49 -4.22 5.69 19.01
CA LEU A 49 -4.63 4.30 19.25
C LEU A 49 -4.25 3.79 20.65
N GLU A 50 -3.75 4.67 21.51
CA GLU A 50 -3.30 4.33 22.88
C GLU A 50 -2.27 3.17 22.89
N VAL A 51 -1.47 3.06 21.83
CA VAL A 51 -0.38 2.07 21.73
C VAL A 51 0.81 2.52 22.54
N ILE A 52 1.06 3.84 22.57
CA ILE A 52 2.11 4.51 23.35
C ILE A 52 1.54 5.75 24.04
N ALA A 53 2.17 6.17 25.12
CA ALA A 53 1.88 7.47 25.74
C ALA A 53 2.45 8.64 24.90
N PRO A 54 1.88 9.85 24.99
CA PRO A 54 2.36 11.02 24.23
C PRO A 54 3.85 11.29 24.41
N GLU A 55 4.37 11.10 25.63
CA GLU A 55 5.79 11.32 25.97
C GLU A 55 6.73 10.31 25.32
N GLU A 56 6.22 9.13 24.95
CA GLU A 56 6.99 8.07 24.30
C GLU A 56 7.17 8.35 22.81
N SER A 57 6.32 9.18 22.21
CA SER A 57 6.36 9.50 20.77
C SER A 57 7.70 10.10 20.32
N ILE A 58 8.40 10.83 21.20
CA ILE A 58 9.71 11.44 20.93
C ILE A 58 10.89 10.47 21.14
N ARG A 59 10.64 9.27 21.62
CA ARG A 59 11.66 8.25 21.92
C ARG A 59 11.52 7.00 21.07
N LEU A 60 10.74 7.07 20.00
CA LEU A 60 10.55 5.94 19.11
C LEU A 60 11.87 5.53 18.42
N PRO A 61 12.06 4.24 18.17
CA PRO A 61 13.17 3.78 17.34
C PRO A 61 13.11 4.43 15.95
N LYS A 62 14.27 4.71 15.35
CA LYS A 62 14.35 5.31 13.99
C LYS A 62 13.54 4.54 12.94
N ARG A 63 13.46 3.22 13.07
CA ARG A 63 12.63 2.38 12.17
C ARG A 63 11.14 2.70 12.31
N ALA A 64 10.66 2.94 13.52
CA ALA A 64 9.27 3.32 13.77
C ALA A 64 8.97 4.73 13.21
N GLU A 65 9.88 5.68 13.37
CA GLU A 65 9.76 7.02 12.79
C GLU A 65 9.73 7.00 11.27
N ALA A 66 10.39 6.02 10.64
CA ALA A 66 10.45 5.86 9.19
C ALA A 66 9.17 5.25 8.59
N VAL A 67 8.27 4.68 9.39
CA VAL A 67 7.02 4.08 8.91
C VAL A 67 6.13 5.15 8.32
N ARG A 68 5.79 5.00 7.04
CA ARG A 68 4.90 5.93 6.34
C ARG A 68 3.45 5.52 6.52
N VAL A 69 2.59 6.54 6.71
CA VAL A 69 1.13 6.35 6.75
C VAL A 69 0.54 6.72 5.39
N LEU A 70 -0.16 5.78 4.78
CA LEU A 70 -0.72 5.89 3.44
C LEU A 70 -2.25 5.79 3.47
N LYS A 71 -2.88 6.32 2.43
CA LYS A 71 -4.27 5.99 2.09
C LYS A 71 -4.25 4.68 1.30
N GLY A 72 -4.62 3.59 1.96
CA GLY A 72 -4.59 2.25 1.34
C GLY A 72 -5.73 1.98 0.37
N GLY A 73 -6.80 2.76 0.43
CA GLY A 73 -7.95 2.67 -0.46
C GLY A 73 -9.23 3.24 0.15
N PRO A 74 -10.34 3.23 -0.61
CA PRO A 74 -11.60 3.85 -0.20
C PRO A 74 -12.45 3.01 0.76
N VAL A 75 -12.12 1.73 0.98
CA VAL A 75 -12.90 0.82 1.82
C VAL A 75 -12.32 0.78 3.23
N GLU A 76 -13.17 0.82 4.25
CA GLU A 76 -12.77 0.78 5.68
C GLU A 76 -11.65 1.76 6.03
N THR A 77 -11.77 3.02 5.66
CA THR A 77 -10.73 4.06 5.80
C THR A 77 -10.27 4.33 7.24
N GLY A 78 -11.04 3.90 8.23
CA GLY A 78 -10.67 3.94 9.66
C GLY A 78 -9.87 2.72 10.15
N ARG A 79 -9.67 1.71 9.31
CA ARG A 79 -8.92 0.49 9.65
C ARG A 79 -7.51 0.54 9.12
N GLY A 80 -6.55 0.19 9.98
CA GLY A 80 -5.14 0.12 9.62
C GLY A 80 -4.73 -1.26 9.12
N PHE A 81 -3.90 -1.28 8.07
CA PHE A 81 -3.26 -2.46 7.49
C PHE A 81 -1.76 -2.20 7.38
N VAL A 82 -0.95 -3.08 7.95
CA VAL A 82 0.50 -2.97 7.85
C VAL A 82 0.99 -3.95 6.79
N LEU A 83 1.48 -3.43 5.65
CA LEU A 83 2.34 -4.19 4.75
C LEU A 83 3.75 -4.16 5.30
N HIS A 84 4.39 -5.32 5.39
CA HIS A 84 5.71 -5.42 5.98
C HIS A 84 6.55 -6.54 5.36
N SER A 85 7.85 -6.48 5.59
CA SER A 85 8.78 -7.53 5.17
C SER A 85 8.50 -8.85 5.88
N ALA A 86 8.79 -9.96 5.20
CA ALA A 86 8.44 -11.32 5.64
C ALA A 86 9.30 -11.85 6.81
N ASP A 87 10.24 -11.05 7.33
CA ASP A 87 11.07 -11.35 8.49
C ASP A 87 10.33 -11.33 9.84
N TYR A 88 9.06 -10.88 9.84
CA TYR A 88 8.22 -10.79 11.02
C TYR A 88 6.88 -11.49 10.82
N PHE A 89 6.43 -12.25 11.82
CA PHE A 89 5.20 -13.03 11.76
C PHE A 89 4.49 -13.08 13.11
N ILE A 90 3.18 -12.90 13.10
CA ILE A 90 2.30 -13.08 14.27
C ILE A 90 1.31 -14.19 13.92
N ASP A 91 1.31 -15.27 14.70
CA ASP A 91 0.38 -16.38 14.53
C ASP A 91 -1.07 -15.90 14.48
N ASN A 92 -1.83 -16.42 13.52
CA ASN A 92 -3.25 -16.11 13.29
C ASN A 92 -3.56 -14.63 12.96
N SER A 93 -2.56 -13.77 12.74
CA SER A 93 -2.74 -12.34 12.48
C SER A 93 -1.99 -11.86 11.24
N THR A 94 -0.92 -12.55 10.85
CA THR A 94 -0.14 -12.22 9.65
C THR A 94 -0.58 -13.09 8.48
N LEU A 95 -0.91 -12.45 7.37
CA LEU A 95 -1.15 -13.06 6.07
C LEU A 95 0.11 -12.93 5.20
N PRO A 96 0.87 -14.01 4.96
CA PRO A 96 1.92 -14.00 3.95
C PRO A 96 1.28 -13.82 2.56
N ILE A 97 1.78 -12.88 1.78
CA ILE A 97 1.26 -12.62 0.43
C ILE A 97 2.19 -13.24 -0.62
N ASP A 98 3.48 -13.00 -0.48
CA ASP A 98 4.55 -13.58 -1.30
C ASP A 98 5.83 -13.74 -0.48
N ASP A 99 6.92 -14.16 -1.13
CA ASP A 99 8.21 -14.46 -0.47
C ASP A 99 8.86 -13.25 0.23
N GLY A 100 8.39 -12.05 0.00
CA GLY A 100 9.01 -10.82 0.54
C GLY A 100 8.07 -9.91 1.29
N VAL A 101 6.75 -10.13 1.22
CA VAL A 101 5.73 -9.20 1.75
C VAL A 101 4.63 -9.96 2.48
N SER A 102 4.29 -9.47 3.65
CA SER A 102 3.19 -9.93 4.48
C SER A 102 2.27 -8.78 4.86
N LEU A 103 1.04 -9.10 5.25
CA LEU A 103 0.03 -8.16 5.73
C LEU A 103 -0.41 -8.53 7.14
N THR A 104 -0.43 -7.55 8.04
CA THR A 104 -0.97 -7.70 9.40
C THR A 104 -1.89 -6.53 9.72
N ALA A 105 -3.08 -6.81 10.25
CA ALA A 105 -4.10 -5.80 10.54
C ALA A 105 -4.46 -5.70 12.04
N THR A 106 -3.56 -6.11 12.93
CA THR A 106 -3.77 -6.06 14.39
C THR A 106 -2.88 -5.01 15.04
N VAL A 107 -3.30 -4.50 16.21
CA VAL A 107 -2.55 -3.51 16.98
C VAL A 107 -1.21 -4.07 17.49
N ASP A 108 -1.07 -5.39 17.59
CA ASP A 108 0.15 -6.02 18.11
C ASP A 108 1.38 -5.75 17.25
N ILE A 109 1.22 -5.67 15.92
CA ILE A 109 2.35 -5.28 15.05
C ILE A 109 2.76 -3.82 15.30
N LEU A 110 1.82 -2.93 15.58
CA LEU A 110 2.12 -1.53 15.90
C LEU A 110 2.91 -1.43 17.22
N ARG A 111 2.55 -2.22 18.22
CA ARG A 111 3.29 -2.33 19.49
C ARG A 111 4.71 -2.87 19.27
N ALA A 112 4.85 -3.88 18.43
CA ALA A 112 6.16 -4.45 18.10
C ALA A 112 7.05 -3.41 17.40
N ILE A 113 6.51 -2.70 16.41
CA ILE A 113 7.25 -1.62 15.71
C ILE A 113 7.65 -0.52 16.68
N ALA A 114 6.74 -0.06 17.55
CA ALA A 114 7.02 0.96 18.55
C ALA A 114 8.14 0.57 19.53
N LYS A 115 8.28 -0.73 19.84
CA LYS A 115 9.34 -1.28 20.68
C LYS A 115 10.64 -1.61 19.93
N GLY A 116 10.69 -1.43 18.61
CA GLY A 116 11.84 -1.78 17.78
C GLY A 116 12.02 -3.28 17.54
N ALA A 117 11.00 -4.08 17.88
CA ALA A 117 10.97 -5.55 17.70
C ALA A 117 10.08 -5.99 16.54
N GLY A 118 9.61 -5.06 15.72
CA GLY A 118 8.79 -5.32 14.53
C GLY A 118 9.63 -5.68 13.29
N PRO A 119 8.97 -5.74 12.11
CA PRO A 119 9.63 -6.04 10.85
C PRO A 119 10.69 -5.01 10.47
N ASP A 120 11.63 -5.42 9.63
CA ASP A 120 12.68 -4.53 9.12
C ASP A 120 12.13 -3.40 8.26
N ARG A 121 11.09 -3.68 7.48
CA ARG A 121 10.42 -2.72 6.59
C ARG A 121 8.92 -2.79 6.78
N ALA A 122 8.27 -1.65 6.93
CA ALA A 122 6.82 -1.55 7.08
C ALA A 122 6.26 -0.24 6.50
N ILE A 123 5.05 -0.31 6.01
CA ILE A 123 4.19 0.84 5.73
C ILE A 123 2.81 0.58 6.36
N LEU A 124 2.20 1.61 6.90
CA LEU A 124 0.85 1.55 7.43
C LEU A 124 -0.12 2.18 6.44
N ALA A 125 -1.12 1.43 6.03
CA ALA A 125 -2.17 1.90 5.14
C ALA A 125 -3.49 2.02 5.88
N LEU A 126 -4.19 3.11 5.68
CA LEU A 126 -5.56 3.32 6.17
C LEU A 126 -6.54 2.98 5.06
N GLY A 127 -7.40 1.98 5.31
CA GLY A 127 -8.30 1.43 4.31
C GLY A 127 -7.62 0.56 3.26
N TYR A 128 -8.43 0.07 2.31
CA TYR A 128 -7.99 -0.80 1.23
C TYR A 128 -8.80 -0.57 -0.05
N ALA A 129 -8.33 -1.08 -1.17
CA ALA A 129 -9.06 -1.21 -2.42
C ALA A 129 -9.66 -2.61 -2.51
N GLY A 130 -10.96 -2.70 -2.80
CA GLY A 130 -11.67 -3.96 -2.91
C GLY A 130 -12.41 -4.07 -4.24
N TRP A 131 -12.45 -5.27 -4.79
CA TRP A 131 -13.19 -5.63 -5.99
C TRP A 131 -14.10 -6.81 -5.70
N ALA A 132 -15.35 -6.74 -6.16
CA ALA A 132 -16.26 -7.88 -6.15
C ALA A 132 -15.81 -8.97 -7.13
N ALA A 133 -16.43 -10.15 -7.04
CA ALA A 133 -16.18 -11.26 -7.96
C ALA A 133 -16.24 -10.82 -9.44
N GLY A 134 -15.17 -11.07 -10.20
CA GLY A 134 -15.05 -10.72 -11.62
C GLY A 134 -14.86 -9.23 -11.93
N GLN A 135 -14.94 -8.35 -10.94
CA GLN A 135 -14.83 -6.90 -11.17
C GLN A 135 -13.41 -6.49 -11.58
N LEU A 136 -12.39 -7.01 -10.91
CA LEU A 136 -11.00 -6.68 -11.25
C LEU A 136 -10.64 -7.14 -12.66
N GLU A 137 -11.06 -8.33 -13.03
CA GLU A 137 -10.85 -8.89 -14.37
C GLU A 137 -11.52 -8.02 -15.44
N ALA A 138 -12.76 -7.60 -15.20
CA ALA A 138 -13.47 -6.70 -16.11
C ALA A 138 -12.76 -5.35 -16.24
N GLU A 139 -12.31 -4.76 -15.15
CA GLU A 139 -11.56 -3.49 -15.15
C GLU A 139 -10.22 -3.61 -15.89
N ILE A 140 -9.50 -4.73 -15.76
CA ILE A 140 -8.26 -5.01 -16.51
C ILE A 140 -8.57 -5.13 -18.01
N GLN A 141 -9.63 -5.87 -18.40
CA GLN A 141 -10.06 -6.01 -19.80
C GLN A 141 -10.45 -4.67 -20.43
N HIS A 142 -10.99 -3.75 -19.65
CA HIS A 142 -11.32 -2.39 -20.07
C HIS A 142 -10.15 -1.40 -19.94
N ASN A 143 -8.92 -1.91 -19.79
CA ASN A 143 -7.71 -1.10 -19.64
C ASN A 143 -7.74 -0.11 -18.47
N GLY A 144 -8.40 -0.44 -17.38
CA GLY A 144 -8.35 0.35 -16.14
C GLY A 144 -7.03 0.15 -15.40
N TRP A 145 -6.50 -1.06 -15.44
CA TRP A 145 -5.31 -1.47 -14.70
C TRP A 145 -4.28 -2.18 -15.58
N LEU A 146 -3.02 -1.91 -15.31
CA LEU A 146 -1.86 -2.63 -15.86
C LEU A 146 -1.29 -3.57 -14.82
N ASN A 147 -0.90 -4.77 -15.24
CA ASN A 147 -0.22 -5.72 -14.38
C ASN A 147 1.27 -5.41 -14.30
N CYS A 148 1.79 -5.30 -13.08
CA CYS A 148 3.20 -5.13 -12.80
C CYS A 148 3.69 -6.27 -11.88
N PRO A 149 4.82 -6.91 -12.13
CA PRO A 149 5.40 -7.87 -11.20
C PRO A 149 5.58 -7.27 -9.81
N ALA A 150 5.34 -8.07 -8.77
CA ALA A 150 5.57 -7.66 -7.39
C ALA A 150 7.06 -7.38 -7.15
N ASP A 151 7.34 -6.34 -6.38
CA ASP A 151 8.70 -5.95 -6.03
C ASP A 151 8.71 -5.30 -4.63
N PRO A 152 9.24 -5.99 -3.61
CA PRO A 152 9.38 -5.44 -2.27
C PRO A 152 10.15 -4.11 -2.23
N ALA A 153 11.16 -3.93 -3.09
CA ALA A 153 11.91 -2.69 -3.16
C ALA A 153 11.06 -1.51 -3.70
N LEU A 154 10.14 -1.80 -4.64
CA LEU A 154 9.19 -0.79 -5.10
C LEU A 154 8.21 -0.41 -3.98
N VAL A 155 7.79 -1.37 -3.17
CA VAL A 155 6.85 -1.14 -2.06
C VAL A 155 7.49 -0.35 -0.93
N PHE A 156 8.67 -0.76 -0.46
CA PHE A 156 9.25 -0.24 0.79
C PHE A 156 10.34 0.82 0.58
N ASP A 157 11.20 0.64 -0.43
CA ASP A 157 12.44 1.40 -0.56
C ASP A 157 12.34 2.56 -1.57
N THR A 158 11.30 2.56 -2.39
CA THR A 158 11.09 3.61 -3.38
C THR A 158 10.34 4.80 -2.76
N PRO A 159 10.79 6.06 -2.98
CA PRO A 159 10.03 7.25 -2.63
C PRO A 159 8.61 7.22 -3.22
N ILE A 160 7.63 7.66 -2.44
CA ILE A 160 6.20 7.56 -2.77
C ILE A 160 5.89 8.19 -4.14
N GLU A 161 6.44 9.36 -4.39
CA GLU A 161 6.27 10.15 -5.61
C GLU A 161 6.84 9.48 -6.87
N LEU A 162 7.81 8.59 -6.70
CA LEU A 162 8.47 7.90 -7.81
C LEU A 162 7.89 6.50 -8.09
N LYS A 163 7.05 5.97 -7.20
CA LYS A 163 6.55 4.59 -7.33
C LYS A 163 5.77 4.36 -8.62
N TYR A 164 4.89 5.30 -8.99
CA TYR A 164 4.10 5.20 -10.21
C TYR A 164 4.97 5.13 -11.46
N GLU A 165 5.91 6.04 -11.61
CA GLU A 165 6.81 6.07 -12.78
C GLU A 165 7.72 4.85 -12.83
N LYS A 166 8.25 4.43 -11.68
CA LYS A 166 9.07 3.21 -11.62
C LYS A 166 8.26 1.96 -11.96
N ALA A 167 7.02 1.84 -11.48
CA ALA A 167 6.14 0.73 -11.83
C ALA A 167 5.83 0.70 -13.33
N MET A 168 5.51 1.85 -13.94
CA MET A 168 5.27 1.97 -15.38
C MET A 168 6.50 1.58 -16.21
N ARG A 169 7.68 2.11 -15.86
CA ARG A 169 8.94 1.77 -16.55
C ARG A 169 9.28 0.28 -16.44
N ARG A 170 8.95 -0.36 -15.30
CA ARG A 170 9.19 -1.79 -15.09
C ARG A 170 8.39 -2.68 -16.06
N ILE A 171 7.25 -2.22 -16.52
CA ILE A 171 6.43 -2.91 -17.54
C ILE A 171 6.67 -2.37 -18.95
N GLY A 172 7.74 -1.61 -19.15
CA GLY A 172 8.15 -1.10 -20.46
C GLY A 172 7.37 0.12 -20.96
N ILE A 173 6.64 0.80 -20.08
CA ILE A 173 5.83 1.96 -20.43
C ILE A 173 6.49 3.23 -19.89
N ASP A 174 6.76 4.19 -20.77
CA ASP A 174 7.17 5.53 -20.35
C ASP A 174 5.91 6.39 -20.15
N PRO A 175 5.66 6.86 -18.91
CA PRO A 175 4.49 7.69 -18.63
C PRO A 175 4.42 8.98 -19.46
N GLY A 176 5.56 9.49 -19.89
CA GLY A 176 5.64 10.70 -20.71
C GLY A 176 5.01 10.55 -22.11
N TYR A 177 4.99 9.34 -22.66
CA TYR A 177 4.35 9.08 -23.94
C TYR A 177 2.85 8.85 -23.87
N LEU A 178 2.30 8.57 -22.67
CA LEU A 178 0.87 8.32 -22.48
C LEU A 178 0.07 9.60 -22.17
N SER A 179 0.76 10.73 -21.97
CA SER A 179 0.15 11.97 -21.48
C SER A 179 -0.27 12.87 -22.61
N ALA A 180 -0.71 12.65 -23.71
CA ALA A 180 -1.32 13.67 -24.61
C ALA A 180 -1.86 13.17 -25.97
N ALA A 181 -1.62 11.94 -26.40
CA ALA A 181 -1.93 11.53 -27.76
C ALA A 181 -3.15 10.59 -27.89
N ALA A 182 -3.91 10.37 -26.83
CA ALA A 182 -5.11 9.54 -26.91
C ALA A 182 -6.39 10.34 -27.13
N GLY A 183 -6.35 11.28 -28.02
CA GLY A 183 -7.53 12.06 -28.27
C GLY A 183 -7.42 12.95 -29.50
N HIS A 184 -7.36 12.38 -30.69
CA HIS A 184 -7.92 12.99 -31.91
C HIS A 184 -7.56 12.06 -33.09
N ALA A 185 -8.43 11.14 -33.36
CA ALA A 185 -8.66 10.60 -34.70
C ALA A 185 -10.16 10.35 -34.87
#